data_ff2087f148f1bd3461d777f6f27726d3
#
_entry.id   ff2087f148f1bd3461d777f6f27726d3
#
_cell.length_a   1.000
_cell.length_b   1.000
_cell.length_c   1.000
_cell.angle_alpha   90.00
_cell.angle_beta   90.00
_cell.angle_gamma   90.00
#
_symmetry.space_group_name_H-M   'P 1'
#
loop_
_entity.id
_entity.type
_entity.pdbx_description
1 polymer ?
#
loop_
_entity_poly.entity_id
_entity_poly.type
_entity_poly.pdbx_seq_one_letter_code
_entity_poly.pdbx_strand_id
1 'polypeptide(L)'
;KVVMDRTESGLTDFGKQAVPHDIELAWDKQRAAEGKEPARIANSINYKNDFALATWAPLSLCEDGKKTYHVDIFVDKSSVELFVDGGRIAMTNLVFPVAPYENVKLYTQGGKAEFKNLKVHKLGL
;
A
#
# COMPACT_ATOMS: atom_id res chain seq x y z
N LYS A 1 16.15 4.24 3.04
CA LYS A 1 15.02 3.48 2.49
C LYS A 1 13.91 4.42 2.02
N VAL A 2 13.11 3.96 1.09
CA VAL A 2 11.86 4.59 0.71
C VAL A 2 10.71 3.85 1.39
N VAL A 3 9.75 4.59 1.90
CA VAL A 3 8.63 4.05 2.68
C VAL A 3 7.31 4.54 2.09
N MET A 4 6.38 3.61 1.90
CA MET A 4 4.97 3.93 1.66
C MET A 4 4.18 3.56 2.90
N ASP A 5 3.68 4.56 3.60
CA ASP A 5 2.92 4.39 4.83
C ASP A 5 1.43 4.63 4.55
N ARG A 6 0.62 3.59 4.71
CA ARG A 6 -0.82 3.67 4.54
C ARG A 6 -1.61 3.49 5.85
N THR A 7 -0.95 3.63 6.97
CA THR A 7 -1.58 3.44 8.29
C THR A 7 -2.75 4.39 8.54
N GLU A 8 -2.71 5.58 7.93
CA GLU A 8 -3.76 6.60 8.02
C GLU A 8 -4.33 6.98 6.64
N SER A 9 -4.39 6.03 5.73
CA SER A 9 -4.76 6.29 4.33
C SER A 9 -6.25 6.42 4.05
N GLY A 10 -7.09 6.13 5.02
CA GLY A 10 -8.55 6.09 4.89
C GLY A 10 -9.13 4.91 5.65
N LEU A 11 -9.98 4.12 5.02
CA LEU A 11 -10.48 2.88 5.62
C LEU A 11 -9.35 1.87 5.69
N THR A 12 -9.04 1.42 6.90
CA THR A 12 -7.95 0.47 7.16
C THR A 12 -8.38 -0.74 8.00
N ASP A 13 -9.60 -0.73 8.49
CA ASP A 13 -10.12 -1.72 9.44
C ASP A 13 -11.07 -2.76 8.83
N PHE A 14 -11.34 -2.68 7.53
CA PHE A 14 -12.29 -3.58 6.87
C PHE A 14 -11.91 -5.06 7.00
N GLY A 15 -10.65 -5.38 7.14
CA GLY A 15 -10.18 -6.73 7.42
C GLY A 15 -10.36 -7.17 8.87
N LYS A 16 -10.67 -6.24 9.78
CA LYS A 16 -10.93 -6.53 11.20
C LYS A 16 -12.40 -6.85 11.47
N GLN A 17 -13.28 -6.58 10.51
CA GLN A 17 -14.68 -6.96 10.62
C GLN A 17 -14.75 -8.48 10.58
N ALA A 18 -15.07 -9.08 11.73
CA ALA A 18 -15.16 -10.52 11.84
C ALA A 18 -16.29 -11.05 10.95
N VAL A 19 -15.96 -11.99 10.09
CA VAL A 19 -17.00 -12.83 9.46
C VAL A 19 -17.70 -13.60 10.59
N PRO A 20 -19.04 -13.64 10.65
CA PRO A 20 -19.75 -14.42 11.63
C PRO A 20 -19.25 -15.88 11.66
N HIS A 21 -19.08 -16.41 12.86
CA HIS A 21 -18.47 -17.74 13.05
C HIS A 21 -19.24 -18.87 12.33
N ASP A 22 -20.57 -18.79 12.31
CA ASP A 22 -21.42 -19.73 11.59
C ASP A 22 -21.16 -19.73 10.08
N ILE A 23 -20.86 -18.57 9.50
CA ILE A 23 -20.51 -18.45 8.08
C ILE A 23 -19.12 -19.06 7.83
N GLU A 24 -18.15 -18.80 8.70
CA GLU A 24 -16.83 -19.42 8.59
C GLU A 24 -16.93 -20.96 8.66
N LEU A 25 -17.73 -21.49 9.56
CA LEU A 25 -17.95 -22.94 9.67
C LEU A 25 -18.62 -23.52 8.43
N ALA A 26 -19.58 -22.81 7.84
CA ALA A 26 -20.24 -23.24 6.62
C ALA A 26 -19.24 -23.28 5.44
N TRP A 27 -18.38 -22.29 5.32
CA TRP A 27 -17.32 -22.27 4.31
C TRP A 27 -16.32 -23.40 4.50
N ASP A 28 -15.90 -23.66 5.74
CA ASP A 28 -14.96 -24.74 6.05
C ASP A 28 -15.54 -26.11 5.69
N LYS A 29 -16.82 -26.35 5.97
CA LYS A 29 -17.52 -27.57 5.57
C LYS A 29 -17.56 -27.73 4.05
N GLN A 30 -17.88 -26.67 3.33
CA GLN A 30 -17.92 -26.71 1.88
C GLN A 30 -16.54 -26.99 1.30
N ARG A 31 -15.52 -26.33 1.80
CA ARG A 31 -14.13 -26.53 1.34
C ARG A 31 -13.63 -27.93 1.65
N ALA A 32 -13.95 -28.48 2.81
CA ALA A 32 -13.61 -29.86 3.19
C ALA A 32 -14.26 -30.88 2.23
N ALA A 33 -15.53 -30.66 1.87
CA ALA A 33 -16.23 -31.50 0.90
C ALA A 33 -15.58 -31.44 -0.51
N GLU A 34 -14.93 -30.32 -0.85
CA GLU A 34 -14.18 -30.15 -2.09
C GLU A 34 -12.71 -30.59 -2.00
N GLY A 35 -12.27 -31.12 -0.86
CA GLY A 35 -10.87 -31.50 -0.61
C GLY A 35 -9.92 -30.33 -0.45
N LYS A 36 -10.42 -29.14 -0.11
CA LYS A 36 -9.64 -27.91 0.06
C LYS A 36 -9.37 -27.61 1.53
N GLU A 37 -8.30 -26.86 1.77
CA GLU A 37 -7.98 -26.34 3.10
C GLU A 37 -9.09 -25.44 3.65
N PRO A 38 -9.27 -25.37 5.00
CA PRO A 38 -10.21 -24.45 5.60
C PRO A 38 -9.95 -23.00 5.18
N ALA A 39 -11.02 -22.21 5.01
CA ALA A 39 -10.92 -20.83 4.53
C ALA A 39 -10.01 -19.96 5.42
N ARG A 40 -10.07 -20.16 6.74
CA ARG A 40 -9.21 -19.45 7.70
C ARG A 40 -7.72 -19.74 7.56
N ILE A 41 -7.35 -20.94 7.10
CA ILE A 41 -5.95 -21.32 6.84
C ILE A 41 -5.53 -20.82 5.46
N ALA A 42 -6.38 -20.93 4.46
CA ALA A 42 -6.15 -20.40 3.14
C ALA A 42 -5.98 -18.88 3.14
N ASN A 43 -6.65 -18.19 4.06
CA ASN A 43 -6.54 -16.76 4.29
C ASN A 43 -5.60 -16.43 5.47
N SER A 44 -4.57 -17.21 5.66
CA SER A 44 -3.60 -17.03 6.76
C SER A 44 -2.77 -15.75 6.63
N ILE A 45 -2.72 -15.16 5.45
CA ILE A 45 -2.31 -13.76 5.29
C ILE A 45 -3.36 -12.94 6.03
N ASN A 46 -2.97 -12.39 7.14
CA ASN A 46 -3.91 -11.85 8.10
C ASN A 46 -4.35 -10.44 7.71
N TYR A 47 -5.21 -10.34 6.70
CA TYR A 47 -5.81 -9.06 6.31
C TYR A 47 -6.47 -8.33 7.48
N LYS A 48 -6.91 -9.09 8.49
CA LYS A 48 -7.61 -8.53 9.64
C LYS A 48 -6.75 -7.56 10.46
N ASN A 49 -5.44 -7.76 10.46
CA ASN A 49 -4.55 -6.97 11.29
C ASN A 49 -3.51 -6.18 10.51
N ASP A 50 -3.31 -6.51 9.23
CA ASP A 50 -2.09 -6.13 8.54
C ASP A 50 -2.30 -5.16 7.37
N PHE A 51 -3.53 -4.68 7.14
CA PHE A 51 -3.74 -3.70 6.06
C PHE A 51 -3.10 -2.35 6.37
N ALA A 52 -3.22 -1.87 7.61
CA ALA A 52 -2.65 -0.59 8.04
C ALA A 52 -1.14 -0.71 8.28
N LEU A 53 -0.39 -0.98 7.22
CA LEU A 53 1.05 -1.18 7.26
C LEU A 53 1.80 -0.10 6.49
N ALA A 54 3.06 0.07 6.87
CA ALA A 54 4.05 0.72 6.05
C ALA A 54 4.88 -0.33 5.30
N THR A 55 5.01 -0.17 4.00
CA THR A 55 5.92 -0.95 3.18
C THR A 55 7.16 -0.14 2.86
N TRP A 56 8.29 -0.79 2.65
CA TRP A 56 9.52 -0.09 2.38
C TRP A 56 10.44 -0.87 1.44
N ALA A 57 11.32 -0.14 0.79
CA ALA A 57 12.38 -0.71 -0.03
C ALA A 57 13.72 0.00 0.28
N PRO A 58 14.85 -0.72 0.25
CA PRO A 58 16.14 -0.09 0.49
C PRO A 58 16.57 0.76 -0.71
N LEU A 59 17.05 1.96 -0.46
CA LEU A 59 17.59 2.84 -1.51
C LEU A 59 18.86 2.28 -2.16
N SER A 60 19.49 1.27 -1.56
CA SER A 60 20.61 0.55 -2.15
C SER A 60 20.27 -0.21 -3.44
N LEU A 61 18.98 -0.38 -3.75
CA LEU A 61 18.54 -0.86 -5.06
C LEU A 61 18.78 0.15 -6.19
N CYS A 62 18.97 1.42 -5.84
CA CYS A 62 19.44 2.46 -6.74
C CYS A 62 20.96 2.51 -6.77
N GLU A 63 21.52 3.35 -7.61
CA GLU A 63 22.97 3.50 -7.74
C GLU A 63 23.63 3.95 -6.43
N ASP A 64 24.74 3.34 -6.05
CA ASP A 64 25.50 3.66 -4.84
C ASP A 64 26.03 5.09 -4.84
N GLY A 65 26.07 5.71 -3.65
CA GLY A 65 26.57 7.07 -3.46
C GLY A 65 25.64 8.16 -3.99
N LYS A 66 24.47 7.78 -4.46
CA LYS A 66 23.49 8.71 -5.01
C LYS A 66 22.87 9.56 -3.93
N LYS A 67 22.75 10.86 -4.18
CA LYS A 67 22.12 11.83 -3.28
C LYS A 67 20.85 12.44 -3.87
N THR A 68 20.61 12.24 -5.15
CA THR A 68 19.46 12.76 -5.88
C THR A 68 18.71 11.59 -6.50
N TYR A 69 17.42 11.55 -6.28
CA TYR A 69 16.53 10.51 -6.78
C TYR A 69 15.40 11.12 -7.60
N HIS A 70 15.07 10.46 -8.70
CA HIS A 70 13.88 10.80 -9.47
C HIS A 70 12.71 9.96 -8.95
N VAL A 71 11.59 10.61 -8.65
CA VAL A 71 10.42 9.94 -8.07
C VAL A 71 9.19 10.25 -8.91
N ASP A 72 8.51 9.22 -9.35
CA ASP A 72 7.19 9.30 -9.98
C ASP A 72 6.15 8.67 -9.06
N ILE A 73 5.06 9.38 -8.83
CA ILE A 73 3.96 8.90 -7.99
C ILE A 73 2.67 8.99 -8.78
N PHE A 74 1.95 7.88 -8.85
CA PHE A 74 0.64 7.79 -9.47
C PHE A 74 -0.40 7.51 -8.40
N VAL A 75 -1.38 8.39 -8.30
CA VAL A 75 -2.48 8.27 -7.35
C VAL A 75 -3.76 8.08 -8.11
N ASP A 76 -4.42 6.96 -7.89
CA ASP A 76 -5.74 6.65 -8.40
C ASP A 76 -6.74 6.59 -7.24
N LYS A 77 -8.00 6.28 -7.53
CA LYS A 77 -9.07 6.21 -6.53
C LYS A 77 -8.79 5.23 -5.40
N SER A 78 -8.12 4.13 -5.71
CA SER A 78 -7.87 3.04 -4.76
C SER A 78 -6.45 2.52 -4.76
N SER A 79 -5.52 3.23 -5.39
CA SER A 79 -4.11 2.81 -5.43
C SER A 79 -3.15 3.97 -5.42
N VAL A 80 -1.98 3.74 -4.86
CA VAL A 80 -0.82 4.62 -4.96
C VAL A 80 0.35 3.80 -5.46
N GLU A 81 0.95 4.22 -6.55
CA GLU A 81 2.15 3.61 -7.12
C GLU A 81 3.30 4.60 -7.05
N LEU A 82 4.46 4.10 -6.66
CA LEU A 82 5.67 4.90 -6.56
C LEU A 82 6.79 4.23 -7.33
N PHE A 83 7.49 5.00 -8.15
CA PHE A 83 8.66 4.56 -8.90
C PHE A 83 9.84 5.47 -8.58
N VAL A 84 10.96 4.88 -8.23
CA VAL A 84 12.21 5.62 -7.99
C VAL A 84 13.20 5.27 -9.09
N ASP A 85 13.83 6.29 -9.65
CA ASP A 85 14.86 6.17 -10.69
C ASP A 85 14.43 5.30 -11.89
N GLY A 86 13.27 5.63 -12.46
CA GLY A 86 12.75 4.93 -13.63
C GLY A 86 12.34 3.49 -13.38
N GLY A 87 11.99 3.14 -12.13
CA GLY A 87 11.51 1.82 -11.76
C GLY A 87 12.56 0.92 -11.13
N ARG A 88 13.72 1.45 -10.73
CA ARG A 88 14.68 0.69 -9.90
C ARG A 88 14.05 0.23 -8.60
N ILE A 89 13.16 1.06 -8.05
CA ILE A 89 12.24 0.70 -6.99
C ILE A 89 10.85 0.95 -7.53
N ALA A 90 9.97 -0.03 -7.41
CA ALA A 90 8.56 0.09 -7.74
C ALA A 90 7.74 -0.45 -6.57
N MET A 91 6.83 0.37 -6.07
CA MET A 91 5.97 0.02 -4.95
C MET A 91 4.52 0.37 -5.28
N THR A 92 3.61 -0.54 -4.98
CA THR A 92 2.17 -0.35 -5.20
C THR A 92 1.41 -0.68 -3.92
N ASN A 93 0.56 0.23 -3.50
CA ASN A 93 -0.34 0.00 -2.38
C ASN A 93 -1.79 0.26 -2.78
N LEU A 94 -2.68 -0.63 -2.38
CA LEU A 94 -4.11 -0.35 -2.37
C LEU A 94 -4.42 0.58 -1.20
N VAL A 95 -5.31 1.52 -1.44
CA VAL A 95 -5.82 2.46 -0.42
C VAL A 95 -7.34 2.60 -0.58
N PHE A 96 -8.02 2.90 0.51
CA PHE A 96 -9.47 3.09 0.50
C PHE A 96 -9.83 4.43 1.16
N PRO A 97 -9.52 5.55 0.48
CA PRO A 97 -9.78 6.88 1.05
C PRO A 97 -11.28 7.09 1.25
N VAL A 98 -11.64 7.76 2.33
CA VAL A 98 -13.04 8.14 2.61
C VAL A 98 -13.50 9.21 1.63
N ALA A 99 -12.58 10.07 1.21
CA ALA A 99 -12.80 11.07 0.16
C ALA A 99 -11.57 11.08 -0.76
N PRO A 100 -11.71 11.51 -2.02
CA PRO A 100 -10.57 11.58 -2.94
C PRO A 100 -9.41 12.40 -2.35
N TYR A 101 -8.18 11.94 -2.58
CA TYR A 101 -7.00 12.72 -2.22
C TYR A 101 -6.90 13.94 -3.14
N GLU A 102 -6.88 15.13 -2.57
CA GLU A 102 -6.88 16.39 -3.32
C GLU A 102 -5.63 17.22 -3.11
N ASN A 103 -4.84 16.89 -2.07
CA ASN A 103 -3.70 17.69 -1.65
C ASN A 103 -2.40 16.89 -1.67
N VAL A 104 -1.33 17.56 -2.09
CA VAL A 104 0.03 17.04 -1.98
C VAL A 104 0.82 17.98 -1.06
N LYS A 105 1.50 17.42 -0.08
CA LYS A 105 2.35 18.16 0.84
C LYS A 105 3.76 17.58 0.81
N LEU A 106 4.75 18.43 0.58
CA LEU A 106 6.16 18.08 0.69
C LEU A 106 6.73 18.67 1.97
N TYR A 107 7.48 17.87 2.72
CA TYR A 107 8.10 18.32 3.97
C TYR A 107 9.35 17.52 4.28
N THR A 108 10.17 18.02 5.19
CA THR A 108 11.35 17.34 5.72
C THR A 108 11.32 17.30 7.23
N GLN A 109 11.92 16.28 7.80
CA GLN A 109 12.11 16.14 9.25
C GLN A 109 13.56 15.74 9.54
N GLY A 110 14.18 16.42 10.50
CA GLY A 110 15.52 16.06 10.97
C GLY A 110 16.65 16.35 9.99
N GLY A 111 16.41 17.10 8.94
CA GLY A 111 17.41 17.43 7.93
C GLY A 111 16.87 18.35 6.86
N LYS A 112 17.68 18.56 5.84
CA LYS A 112 17.32 19.36 4.67
C LYS A 112 17.10 18.47 3.47
N ALA A 113 16.06 18.76 2.68
CA ALA A 113 15.86 18.16 1.38
C ALA A 113 15.53 19.25 0.36
N GLU A 114 15.89 19.01 -0.87
CA GLU A 114 15.59 19.90 -1.98
C GLU A 114 14.72 19.14 -2.98
N PHE A 115 13.59 19.73 -3.33
CA PHE A 115 12.68 19.20 -4.34
C PHE A 115 12.81 20.04 -5.60
N LYS A 116 13.25 19.40 -6.69
CA LYS A 116 13.46 20.05 -7.97
C LYS A 116 12.48 19.54 -9.00
N ASN A 117 12.08 20.41 -9.91
CA ASN A 117 11.26 20.04 -11.08
C ASN A 117 9.96 19.32 -10.70
N LEU A 118 9.32 19.74 -9.60
CA LEU A 118 8.04 19.20 -9.21
C LEU A 118 6.99 19.49 -10.28
N LYS A 119 6.36 18.43 -10.78
CA LYS A 119 5.25 18.51 -11.73
C LYS A 119 4.08 17.70 -11.19
N VAL A 120 2.91 18.29 -11.20
CA VAL A 120 1.67 17.61 -10.79
C VAL A 120 0.71 17.66 -11.98
N HIS A 121 0.30 16.48 -12.44
CA HIS A 121 -0.64 16.34 -13.53
C HIS A 121 -1.93 15.68 -13.02
N LYS A 122 -3.05 16.33 -13.25
CA LYS A 122 -4.34 15.70 -13.02
C LYS A 122 -4.71 14.87 -14.24
N LEU A 123 -4.81 13.56 -14.04
CA LEU A 123 -5.27 12.64 -15.06
C LEU A 123 -6.80 12.64 -15.03
N GLY A 124 -7.41 13.30 -15.99
CA GLY A 124 -8.87 13.31 -16.13
C GLY A 124 -9.32 12.25 -17.14
N LEU A 125 -10.41 11.59 -16.80
CA LEU A 125 -11.16 10.78 -17.74
C LEU A 125 -12.38 11.56 -18.22
#